data_60c18e1e45e97777ef4cb161f1f48e38
#
_entry.id   60c18e1e45e97777ef4cb161f1f48e38
#
_cell.length_a   1.000
_cell.length_b   1.000
_cell.length_c   1.000
_cell.angle_alpha   90.00
_cell.angle_beta   90.00
_cell.angle_gamma   90.00
#
_symmetry.space_group_name_H-M   'P 1'
#
loop_
_entity.id
_entity.type
_entity.pdbx_description
1 polymer ?
#
loop_
_entity_poly.entity_id
_entity_poly.type
_entity_poly.pdbx_seq_one_letter_code
_entity_poly.pdbx_strand_id
1 'polypeptide(L)'
;MMTFPILSVILLTPLAVALIIALLPGRLHDTIRQLSAFAMMVATLLTLFVYADYDMARGGMQYTEYIPWITDLGVAYSLGVDGISLPMLLLSSVVGLAAIYSSWNIEKRVKEYFVLLLIVIAGVSGAFLVRDLFFFLVLCEMVVIPAYLMVLIWGSSERVSKEHAAMKMTIFLLVGSAFMLLGVLLLYVSAYESGMRTFDFESLAAAALMGNISWEVQITAFFLLLVGFGSHLSMFPFHIWSPDGYAGAPTAISMINAGVLKKIGGYALIRIGFFILPLGAKFWAPLIAVLAMINVIYASYIALAQRDIKYMIAYSSVSHMGYVLLGFAALNVVSVSGAVAYMVAHGIMLALFFSQVGYVYEKTELRSVGDLWGLAHHMPHITVGFMLAGLCSLGLPGLIGFIPEFTIFVGIIEVYPVIAVIAVSGIIFTAFYVLRMLARVLFGPRVERFAKFPDERKIDVVPLVVLGVFLVGFGVFPGLLMDVVDTGVAPLAPLFELIQDAPTIIGGGH
;
A
#
# COMPACT_ATOMS: atom_id res chain seq x y z
N MET A 1 -19.75 13.71 -25.80
CA MET A 1 -18.53 13.10 -26.36
C MET A 1 -18.14 11.93 -25.46
N MET A 2 -18.07 10.72 -25.99
CA MET A 2 -17.45 9.62 -25.21
C MET A 2 -15.98 9.97 -25.03
N THR A 3 -15.60 10.31 -23.81
CA THR A 3 -14.21 10.47 -23.44
C THR A 3 -13.55 9.09 -23.53
N PHE A 4 -12.33 9.02 -24.06
CA PHE A 4 -11.59 7.76 -24.15
C PHE A 4 -11.47 7.12 -22.77
N PRO A 5 -11.85 5.83 -22.58
CA PRO A 5 -11.90 5.18 -21.26
C PRO A 5 -10.49 4.82 -20.77
N ILE A 6 -9.71 5.83 -20.42
CA ILE A 6 -8.28 5.69 -20.10
C ILE A 6 -8.03 4.86 -18.84
N LEU A 7 -8.90 4.98 -17.82
CA LEU A 7 -8.77 4.24 -16.57
C LEU A 7 -9.06 2.75 -16.79
N SER A 8 -10.09 2.43 -17.60
CA SER A 8 -10.35 1.05 -18.03
C SER A 8 -9.16 0.48 -18.80
N VAL A 9 -8.51 1.26 -19.67
CA VAL A 9 -7.32 0.80 -20.39
C VAL A 9 -6.17 0.52 -19.43
N ILE A 10 -5.91 1.39 -18.46
CA ILE A 10 -4.87 1.16 -17.44
C ILE A 10 -5.16 -0.13 -16.66
N LEU A 11 -6.39 -0.33 -16.22
CA LEU A 11 -6.80 -1.50 -15.43
C LEU A 11 -6.79 -2.80 -16.24
N LEU A 12 -7.33 -2.78 -17.46
CA LEU A 12 -7.54 -3.98 -18.25
C LEU A 12 -6.30 -4.41 -19.03
N THR A 13 -5.34 -3.52 -19.32
CA THR A 13 -4.11 -3.87 -20.05
C THR A 13 -3.32 -5.02 -19.39
N PRO A 14 -3.01 -5.02 -18.09
CA PRO A 14 -2.35 -6.15 -17.45
C PRO A 14 -3.19 -7.43 -17.51
N LEU A 15 -4.52 -7.35 -17.35
CA LEU A 15 -5.43 -8.51 -17.42
C LEU A 15 -5.51 -9.10 -18.84
N ALA A 16 -5.61 -8.25 -19.84
CA ALA A 16 -5.63 -8.68 -21.25
C ALA A 16 -4.31 -9.38 -21.62
N VAL A 17 -3.18 -8.82 -21.21
CA VAL A 17 -1.88 -9.45 -21.44
C VAL A 17 -1.72 -10.74 -20.63
N ALA A 18 -2.21 -10.80 -19.40
CA ALA A 18 -2.24 -12.04 -18.61
C ALA A 18 -3.03 -13.14 -19.34
N LEU A 19 -4.18 -12.81 -19.93
CA LEU A 19 -4.98 -13.74 -20.75
C LEU A 19 -4.21 -14.18 -22.00
N ILE A 20 -3.57 -13.26 -22.71
CA ILE A 20 -2.75 -13.59 -23.90
C ILE A 20 -1.60 -14.54 -23.48
N ILE A 21 -0.88 -14.24 -22.41
CA ILE A 21 0.19 -15.10 -21.89
C ILE A 21 -0.34 -16.49 -21.51
N ALA A 22 -1.52 -16.57 -20.89
CA ALA A 22 -2.15 -17.84 -20.53
C ALA A 22 -2.40 -18.77 -21.74
N LEU A 23 -2.63 -18.20 -22.93
CA LEU A 23 -2.82 -18.92 -24.17
C LEU A 23 -1.50 -19.28 -24.89
N LEU A 24 -0.40 -18.61 -24.57
CA LEU A 24 0.90 -18.87 -25.19
C LEU A 24 1.52 -20.19 -24.70
N PRO A 25 2.36 -20.85 -25.54
CA PRO A 25 3.18 -21.97 -25.10
C PRO A 25 4.15 -21.56 -23.98
N GLY A 26 4.19 -22.34 -22.89
CA GLY A 26 5.03 -22.02 -21.71
C GLY A 26 6.54 -21.95 -21.97
N ARG A 27 7.02 -22.48 -23.12
CA ARG A 27 8.43 -22.43 -23.53
C ARG A 27 8.90 -21.07 -24.03
N LEU A 28 8.00 -20.12 -24.28
CA LEU A 28 8.33 -18.79 -24.79
C LEU A 28 8.64 -17.81 -23.65
N HIS A 29 9.63 -18.16 -22.81
CA HIS A 29 9.95 -17.41 -21.58
C HIS A 29 10.24 -15.93 -21.84
N ASP A 30 11.08 -15.62 -22.84
CA ASP A 30 11.46 -14.22 -23.13
C ASP A 30 10.28 -13.39 -23.68
N THR A 31 9.45 -14.00 -24.53
CA THR A 31 8.23 -13.35 -25.03
C THR A 31 7.28 -13.03 -23.87
N ILE A 32 7.10 -13.96 -22.92
CA ILE A 32 6.25 -13.77 -21.74
C ILE A 32 6.76 -12.60 -20.89
N ARG A 33 8.08 -12.56 -20.61
CA ARG A 33 8.72 -11.46 -19.84
C ARG A 33 8.54 -10.11 -20.56
N GLN A 34 8.81 -10.07 -21.86
CA GLN A 34 8.70 -8.85 -22.66
C GLN A 34 7.26 -8.34 -22.76
N LEU A 35 6.26 -9.22 -22.97
CA LEU A 35 4.84 -8.85 -22.97
C LEU A 35 4.39 -8.30 -21.62
N SER A 36 4.82 -8.93 -20.53
CA SER A 36 4.51 -8.45 -19.17
C SER A 36 5.14 -7.08 -18.90
N ALA A 37 6.40 -6.87 -19.29
CA ALA A 37 7.08 -5.59 -19.17
C ALA A 37 6.40 -4.52 -20.04
N PHE A 38 6.02 -4.85 -21.28
CA PHE A 38 5.30 -3.95 -22.17
C PHE A 38 3.94 -3.54 -21.59
N ALA A 39 3.15 -4.50 -21.07
CA ALA A 39 1.87 -4.19 -20.43
C ALA A 39 2.02 -3.19 -19.27
N MET A 40 2.99 -3.43 -18.39
CA MET A 40 3.22 -2.55 -17.25
C MET A 40 3.83 -1.21 -17.66
N MET A 41 4.64 -1.17 -18.70
CA MET A 41 5.15 0.08 -19.26
C MET A 41 4.02 0.93 -19.83
N VAL A 42 3.10 0.34 -20.61
CA VAL A 42 1.92 1.04 -21.13
C VAL A 42 1.05 1.56 -19.98
N ALA A 43 0.72 0.71 -18.98
CA ALA A 43 -0.08 1.12 -17.83
C ALA A 43 0.59 2.27 -17.05
N THR A 44 1.92 2.20 -16.85
CA THR A 44 2.68 3.24 -16.15
C THR A 44 2.70 4.55 -16.94
N LEU A 45 2.93 4.51 -18.25
CA LEU A 45 2.94 5.73 -19.09
C LEU A 45 1.57 6.39 -19.14
N LEU A 46 0.48 5.61 -19.26
CA LEU A 46 -0.88 6.14 -19.21
C LEU A 46 -1.19 6.75 -17.83
N THR A 47 -0.74 6.11 -16.75
CA THR A 47 -0.90 6.66 -15.40
C THR A 47 -0.12 7.97 -15.23
N LEU A 48 1.10 8.04 -15.72
CA LEU A 48 1.89 9.28 -15.71
C LEU A 48 1.23 10.39 -16.54
N PHE A 49 0.62 10.04 -17.68
CA PHE A 49 -0.16 10.97 -18.47
C PHE A 49 -1.36 11.52 -17.66
N VAL A 50 -2.17 10.64 -17.04
CA VAL A 50 -3.30 11.04 -16.20
C VAL A 50 -2.82 11.90 -15.02
N TYR A 51 -1.66 11.56 -14.42
CA TYR A 51 -1.08 12.32 -13.32
C TYR A 51 -0.66 13.73 -13.73
N ALA A 52 -0.07 13.87 -14.90
CA ALA A 52 0.37 15.17 -15.43
C ALA A 52 -0.78 16.03 -15.94
N ASP A 53 -1.86 15.41 -16.44
CA ASP A 53 -3.03 16.10 -17.02
C ASP A 53 -4.14 16.35 -15.96
N TYR A 54 -3.97 15.86 -14.72
CA TYR A 54 -4.92 16.06 -13.63
C TYR A 54 -5.04 17.55 -13.29
N ASP A 55 -6.26 18.11 -13.44
CA ASP A 55 -6.55 19.50 -13.14
C ASP A 55 -6.67 19.73 -11.63
N MET A 56 -5.58 20.20 -11.02
CA MET A 56 -5.51 20.49 -9.58
C MET A 56 -6.43 21.67 -9.19
N ALA A 57 -6.69 22.63 -10.10
CA ALA A 57 -7.56 23.77 -9.80
C ALA A 57 -9.02 23.36 -9.73
N ARG A 58 -9.43 22.41 -10.58
CA ARG A 58 -10.76 21.81 -10.52
C ARG A 58 -10.93 20.89 -9.30
N GLY A 59 -9.89 20.11 -8.99
CA GLY A 59 -9.94 19.08 -7.95
C GLY A 59 -11.01 18.00 -8.18
N GLY A 60 -11.32 17.25 -7.13
CA GLY A 60 -12.40 16.25 -7.14
C GLY A 60 -12.17 15.09 -8.10
N MET A 61 -13.24 14.32 -8.38
CA MET A 61 -13.18 13.16 -9.27
C MET A 61 -13.07 13.57 -10.74
N GLN A 62 -12.06 13.04 -11.42
CA GLN A 62 -11.79 13.24 -12.84
C GLN A 62 -11.67 11.91 -13.56
N TYR A 63 -11.69 11.91 -14.89
CA TYR A 63 -11.66 10.70 -15.75
C TYR A 63 -12.74 9.68 -15.38
N THR A 64 -13.91 10.14 -14.95
CA THR A 64 -14.98 9.24 -14.49
C THR A 64 -15.54 8.40 -15.64
N GLU A 65 -15.60 7.09 -15.39
CA GLU A 65 -16.18 6.09 -16.28
C GLU A 65 -17.31 5.38 -15.53
N TYR A 66 -18.48 5.23 -16.15
CA TYR A 66 -19.65 4.64 -15.52
C TYR A 66 -20.39 3.71 -16.48
N ILE A 67 -20.58 2.45 -16.08
CA ILE A 67 -21.37 1.46 -16.80
C ILE A 67 -22.25 0.71 -15.78
N PRO A 68 -23.58 0.82 -15.85
CA PRO A 68 -24.44 0.04 -14.97
C PRO A 68 -24.30 -1.45 -15.28
N TRP A 69 -24.19 -2.29 -14.23
CA TRP A 69 -24.02 -3.73 -14.38
C TRP A 69 -25.19 -4.52 -13.81
N ILE A 70 -25.41 -4.50 -12.48
CA ILE A 70 -26.54 -5.18 -11.83
C ILE A 70 -27.48 -4.09 -11.28
N THR A 71 -28.35 -3.59 -12.16
CA THR A 71 -29.23 -2.43 -11.88
C THR A 71 -30.18 -2.68 -10.72
N ASP A 72 -30.66 -3.92 -10.55
CA ASP A 72 -31.59 -4.31 -9.48
C ASP A 72 -30.96 -4.19 -8.08
N LEU A 73 -29.64 -4.34 -8.00
CA LEU A 73 -28.87 -4.16 -6.77
C LEU A 73 -28.20 -2.78 -6.67
N GLY A 74 -28.23 -1.98 -7.74
CA GLY A 74 -27.52 -0.70 -7.79
C GLY A 74 -26.02 -0.82 -7.94
N VAL A 75 -25.51 -1.94 -8.50
CA VAL A 75 -24.08 -2.18 -8.76
C VAL A 75 -23.71 -1.63 -10.12
N ALA A 76 -22.64 -0.84 -10.17
CA ALA A 76 -22.12 -0.27 -11.41
C ALA A 76 -20.58 -0.40 -11.49
N TYR A 77 -20.08 -0.68 -12.71
CA TYR A 77 -18.67 -0.49 -13.03
C TYR A 77 -18.41 1.02 -13.10
N SER A 78 -17.92 1.57 -12.00
CA SER A 78 -17.68 3.00 -11.83
C SER A 78 -16.22 3.22 -11.45
N LEU A 79 -15.49 3.92 -12.30
CA LEU A 79 -14.10 4.29 -12.08
C LEU A 79 -13.95 5.82 -12.01
N GLY A 80 -12.91 6.26 -11.31
CA GLY A 80 -12.54 7.67 -11.23
C GLY A 80 -11.24 7.84 -10.47
N VAL A 81 -10.60 8.99 -10.66
CA VAL A 81 -9.40 9.37 -9.90
C VAL A 81 -9.54 10.77 -9.32
N ASP A 82 -8.96 10.93 -8.15
CA ASP A 82 -8.84 12.22 -7.45
C ASP A 82 -7.46 12.34 -6.78
N GLY A 83 -7.24 13.40 -6.03
CA GLY A 83 -5.96 13.64 -5.35
C GLY A 83 -5.56 12.57 -4.32
N ILE A 84 -6.46 11.67 -3.90
CA ILE A 84 -6.13 10.55 -3.01
C ILE A 84 -5.81 9.29 -3.84
N SER A 85 -6.67 8.95 -4.79
CA SER A 85 -6.58 7.70 -5.55
C SER A 85 -5.50 7.74 -6.64
N LEU A 86 -5.27 8.89 -7.26
CA LEU A 86 -4.30 9.05 -8.35
C LEU A 86 -2.85 8.80 -7.91
N PRO A 87 -2.36 9.32 -6.76
CA PRO A 87 -1.05 8.94 -6.23
C PRO A 87 -0.94 7.45 -5.88
N MET A 88 -2.02 6.79 -5.44
CA MET A 88 -2.03 5.35 -5.19
C MET A 88 -1.97 4.54 -6.49
N LEU A 89 -2.66 5.00 -7.55
CA LEU A 89 -2.56 4.40 -8.88
C LEU A 89 -1.14 4.53 -9.44
N LEU A 90 -0.52 5.70 -9.30
CA LEU A 90 0.88 5.93 -9.69
C LEU A 90 1.82 4.99 -8.95
N LEU A 91 1.65 4.87 -7.62
CA LEU A 91 2.40 3.94 -6.80
C LEU A 91 2.27 2.50 -7.32
N SER A 92 1.04 2.04 -7.61
CA SER A 92 0.80 0.65 -8.04
C SER A 92 1.41 0.36 -9.42
N SER A 93 1.34 1.30 -10.35
CA SER A 93 1.90 1.13 -11.69
C SER A 93 3.43 1.15 -11.69
N VAL A 94 4.05 2.07 -10.93
CA VAL A 94 5.51 2.18 -10.80
C VAL A 94 6.10 0.97 -10.09
N VAL A 95 5.51 0.56 -8.96
CA VAL A 95 5.94 -0.65 -8.23
C VAL A 95 5.67 -1.90 -9.04
N GLY A 96 4.54 -1.98 -9.74
CA GLY A 96 4.21 -3.09 -10.63
C GLY A 96 5.24 -3.26 -11.76
N LEU A 97 5.64 -2.16 -12.40
CA LEU A 97 6.71 -2.17 -13.42
C LEU A 97 8.03 -2.66 -12.82
N ALA A 98 8.44 -2.12 -11.67
CA ALA A 98 9.65 -2.55 -10.97
C ALA A 98 9.59 -4.04 -10.57
N ALA A 99 8.43 -4.55 -10.14
CA ALA A 99 8.23 -5.95 -9.76
C ALA A 99 8.37 -6.91 -10.95
N ILE A 100 7.91 -6.53 -12.15
CA ILE A 100 8.13 -7.31 -13.38
C ILE A 100 9.63 -7.44 -13.66
N TYR A 101 10.39 -6.35 -13.60
CA TYR A 101 11.83 -6.40 -13.84
C TYR A 101 12.59 -7.14 -12.72
N SER A 102 12.18 -7.04 -11.48
CA SER A 102 12.74 -7.82 -10.36
C SER A 102 12.47 -9.32 -10.49
N SER A 103 11.56 -9.72 -11.37
CA SER A 103 11.21 -11.13 -11.65
C SER A 103 11.88 -11.69 -12.90
N TRP A 104 12.78 -10.95 -13.53
CA TRP A 104 13.36 -11.33 -14.83
C TRP A 104 14.11 -12.67 -14.82
N ASN A 105 14.66 -13.03 -13.66
CA ASN A 105 15.45 -14.25 -13.48
C ASN A 105 14.62 -15.47 -13.06
N ILE A 106 13.30 -15.37 -12.97
CA ILE A 106 12.43 -16.50 -12.65
C ILE A 106 12.47 -17.51 -13.79
N GLU A 107 12.85 -18.75 -13.50
CA GLU A 107 12.95 -19.85 -14.47
C GLU A 107 11.86 -20.91 -14.25
N LYS A 108 11.39 -21.08 -13.02
CA LYS A 108 10.38 -22.08 -12.68
C LYS A 108 8.98 -21.59 -13.00
N ARG A 109 8.25 -22.29 -13.90
CA ARG A 109 6.84 -22.02 -14.23
C ARG A 109 6.61 -20.56 -14.62
N VAL A 110 7.43 -20.05 -15.53
CA VAL A 110 7.49 -18.62 -15.93
C VAL A 110 6.13 -18.10 -16.35
N LYS A 111 5.37 -18.87 -17.14
CA LYS A 111 4.05 -18.47 -17.65
C LYS A 111 3.08 -18.20 -16.50
N GLU A 112 2.92 -19.15 -15.59
CA GLU A 112 1.98 -19.03 -14.47
C GLU A 112 2.39 -17.91 -13.51
N TYR A 113 3.70 -17.73 -13.32
CA TYR A 113 4.23 -16.66 -12.49
C TYR A 113 3.80 -15.28 -12.99
N PHE A 114 4.05 -14.98 -14.27
CA PHE A 114 3.74 -13.66 -14.82
C PHE A 114 2.23 -13.43 -14.98
N VAL A 115 1.44 -14.48 -15.28
CA VAL A 115 -0.03 -14.39 -15.29
C VAL A 115 -0.56 -13.98 -13.91
N LEU A 116 -0.15 -14.69 -12.86
CA LEU A 116 -0.58 -14.38 -11.48
C LEU A 116 -0.10 -12.99 -11.04
N LEU A 117 1.14 -12.62 -11.37
CA LEU A 117 1.69 -11.31 -11.03
C LEU A 117 0.90 -10.16 -11.67
N LEU A 118 0.55 -10.28 -12.95
CA LEU A 118 -0.26 -9.27 -13.65
C LEU A 118 -1.68 -9.17 -13.09
N ILE A 119 -2.29 -10.29 -12.67
CA ILE A 119 -3.60 -10.29 -12.00
C ILE A 119 -3.53 -9.57 -10.66
N VAL A 120 -2.49 -9.83 -9.85
CA VAL A 120 -2.27 -9.12 -8.56
C VAL A 120 -2.15 -7.62 -8.79
N ILE A 121 -1.31 -7.19 -9.75
CA ILE A 121 -1.10 -5.76 -10.03
C ILE A 121 -2.40 -5.10 -10.49
N ALA A 122 -3.16 -5.75 -11.38
CA ALA A 122 -4.44 -5.23 -11.86
C ALA A 122 -5.47 -5.10 -10.73
N GLY A 123 -5.60 -6.11 -9.88
CA GLY A 123 -6.53 -6.08 -8.74
C GLY A 123 -6.23 -4.95 -7.77
N VAL A 124 -4.94 -4.77 -7.42
CA VAL A 124 -4.53 -3.68 -6.53
C VAL A 124 -4.75 -2.31 -7.17
N SER A 125 -4.40 -2.14 -8.46
CA SER A 125 -4.63 -0.89 -9.19
C SER A 125 -6.13 -0.56 -9.28
N GLY A 126 -6.95 -1.57 -9.55
CA GLY A 126 -8.40 -1.43 -9.65
C GLY A 126 -9.04 -1.01 -8.33
N ALA A 127 -8.55 -1.51 -7.19
CA ALA A 127 -9.07 -1.12 -5.87
C ALA A 127 -8.90 0.39 -5.58
N PHE A 128 -7.91 1.05 -6.18
CA PHE A 128 -7.73 2.51 -6.07
C PHE A 128 -8.57 3.32 -7.08
N LEU A 129 -9.07 2.68 -8.13
CA LEU A 129 -9.84 3.34 -9.19
C LEU A 129 -11.35 3.27 -8.97
N VAL A 130 -11.83 2.21 -8.32
CA VAL A 130 -13.24 1.92 -8.21
C VAL A 130 -13.96 2.86 -7.23
N ARG A 131 -15.21 3.22 -7.56
CA ARG A 131 -16.09 4.09 -6.77
C ARG A 131 -17.33 3.36 -6.24
N ASP A 132 -17.36 2.05 -6.38
CA ASP A 132 -18.45 1.15 -5.99
C ASP A 132 -17.94 0.13 -4.97
N LEU A 133 -18.63 -0.01 -3.83
CA LEU A 133 -18.24 -0.91 -2.72
C LEU A 133 -18.22 -2.37 -3.11
N PHE A 134 -19.13 -2.79 -3.99
CA PHE A 134 -19.19 -4.18 -4.45
C PHE A 134 -17.95 -4.51 -5.28
N PHE A 135 -17.65 -3.66 -6.28
CA PHE A 135 -16.43 -3.84 -7.09
C PHE A 135 -15.15 -3.70 -6.27
N PHE A 136 -15.14 -2.82 -5.26
CA PHE A 136 -14.01 -2.72 -4.35
C PHE A 136 -13.71 -4.05 -3.66
N LEU A 137 -14.73 -4.72 -3.10
CA LEU A 137 -14.59 -6.04 -2.47
C LEU A 137 -14.11 -7.09 -3.48
N VAL A 138 -14.72 -7.14 -4.67
CA VAL A 138 -14.32 -8.09 -5.73
C VAL A 138 -12.85 -7.93 -6.10
N LEU A 139 -12.37 -6.69 -6.23
CA LEU A 139 -10.97 -6.42 -6.59
C LEU A 139 -10.00 -6.75 -5.45
N CYS A 140 -10.39 -6.52 -4.19
CA CYS A 140 -9.61 -6.95 -3.03
C CYS A 140 -9.46 -8.49 -3.01
N GLU A 141 -10.55 -9.24 -3.21
CA GLU A 141 -10.51 -10.71 -3.23
C GLU A 141 -9.75 -11.27 -4.44
N MET A 142 -9.81 -10.59 -5.57
CA MET A 142 -9.08 -11.00 -6.78
C MET A 142 -7.58 -11.08 -6.56
N VAL A 143 -7.04 -10.33 -5.60
CA VAL A 143 -5.59 -10.30 -5.29
C VAL A 143 -5.17 -11.45 -4.38
N VAL A 144 -6.03 -11.87 -3.45
CA VAL A 144 -5.67 -12.79 -2.35
C VAL A 144 -5.23 -14.16 -2.87
N ILE A 145 -6.01 -14.77 -3.75
CA ILE A 145 -5.73 -16.13 -4.26
C ILE A 145 -4.45 -16.17 -5.11
N PRO A 146 -4.23 -15.28 -6.10
CA PRO A 146 -2.97 -15.24 -6.83
C PRO A 146 -1.77 -14.99 -5.92
N ALA A 147 -1.86 -14.08 -4.97
CA ALA A 147 -0.78 -13.82 -4.01
C ALA A 147 -0.46 -15.06 -3.15
N TYR A 148 -1.48 -15.78 -2.67
CA TYR A 148 -1.32 -17.07 -1.99
C TYR A 148 -0.52 -18.07 -2.84
N LEU A 149 -0.95 -18.29 -4.08
CA LEU A 149 -0.30 -19.24 -4.99
C LEU A 149 1.15 -18.84 -5.28
N MET A 150 1.42 -17.55 -5.42
CA MET A 150 2.77 -17.06 -5.67
C MET A 150 3.70 -17.29 -4.48
N VAL A 151 3.24 -17.07 -3.24
CA VAL A 151 4.01 -17.39 -2.04
C VAL A 151 4.21 -18.91 -1.91
N LEU A 152 3.16 -19.70 -2.12
CA LEU A 152 3.20 -21.16 -2.00
C LEU A 152 4.17 -21.81 -2.99
N ILE A 153 4.22 -21.36 -4.24
CA ILE A 153 4.97 -22.02 -5.31
C ILE A 153 6.41 -21.49 -5.40
N TRP A 154 6.60 -20.16 -5.34
CA TRP A 154 7.91 -19.51 -5.55
C TRP A 154 8.51 -18.88 -4.28
N GLY A 155 7.84 -19.03 -3.15
CA GLY A 155 8.34 -18.52 -1.88
C GLY A 155 9.56 -19.25 -1.34
N SER A 156 10.17 -18.72 -0.29
CA SER A 156 11.32 -19.28 0.42
C SER A 156 10.94 -19.77 1.81
N SER A 157 11.58 -20.86 2.27
CA SER A 157 11.30 -21.52 3.56
C SER A 157 12.49 -21.40 4.54
N GLU A 158 13.12 -20.22 4.62
CA GLU A 158 14.32 -20.02 5.45
C GLU A 158 14.05 -20.07 6.96
N ARG A 159 13.08 -19.29 7.44
CA ARG A 159 12.73 -19.21 8.85
C ARG A 159 11.39 -19.88 9.16
N VAL A 160 10.44 -19.68 8.27
CA VAL A 160 9.09 -20.25 8.35
C VAL A 160 8.83 -20.90 7.00
N SER A 161 8.13 -22.03 6.98
CA SER A 161 7.81 -22.66 5.70
C SER A 161 6.93 -21.73 4.86
N LYS A 162 7.16 -21.71 3.56
CA LYS A 162 6.38 -20.88 2.62
C LYS A 162 4.89 -21.25 2.63
N GLU A 163 4.57 -22.53 2.91
CA GLU A 163 3.20 -23.00 3.08
C GLU A 163 2.54 -22.34 4.28
N HIS A 164 3.23 -22.26 5.42
CA HIS A 164 2.74 -21.56 6.61
C HIS A 164 2.60 -20.05 6.35
N ALA A 165 3.59 -19.43 5.71
CA ALA A 165 3.56 -18.00 5.38
C ALA A 165 2.39 -17.66 4.45
N ALA A 166 2.18 -18.46 3.39
CA ALA A 166 1.08 -18.32 2.45
C ALA A 166 -0.27 -18.49 3.14
N MET A 167 -0.45 -19.56 3.91
CA MET A 167 -1.70 -19.86 4.62
C MET A 167 -2.04 -18.77 5.64
N LYS A 168 -1.06 -18.37 6.46
CA LYS A 168 -1.25 -17.32 7.47
C LYS A 168 -1.68 -16.00 6.84
N MET A 169 -0.98 -15.55 5.78
CA MET A 169 -1.33 -14.35 5.02
C MET A 169 -2.78 -14.43 4.52
N THR A 170 -3.13 -15.54 3.88
CA THR A 170 -4.45 -15.71 3.26
C THR A 170 -5.57 -15.74 4.31
N ILE A 171 -5.39 -16.46 5.42
CA ILE A 171 -6.40 -16.52 6.49
C ILE A 171 -6.66 -15.13 7.05
N PHE A 172 -5.62 -14.34 7.35
CA PHE A 172 -5.80 -12.99 7.88
C PHE A 172 -6.49 -12.04 6.90
N LEU A 173 -6.13 -12.12 5.62
CA LEU A 173 -6.77 -11.30 4.59
C LEU A 173 -8.23 -11.73 4.37
N LEU A 174 -8.54 -13.03 4.23
CA LEU A 174 -9.91 -13.53 4.05
C LEU A 174 -10.81 -13.23 5.27
N VAL A 175 -10.30 -13.40 6.48
CA VAL A 175 -11.05 -13.02 7.69
C VAL A 175 -11.31 -11.51 7.69
N GLY A 176 -10.31 -10.70 7.35
CA GLY A 176 -10.47 -9.26 7.18
C GLY A 176 -11.54 -8.91 6.13
N SER A 177 -11.50 -9.58 4.98
CA SER A 177 -12.50 -9.41 3.92
C SER A 177 -13.90 -9.82 4.33
N ALA A 178 -14.04 -10.88 5.14
CA ALA A 178 -15.35 -11.25 5.70
C ALA A 178 -15.94 -10.14 6.59
N PHE A 179 -15.11 -9.51 7.43
CA PHE A 179 -15.53 -8.34 8.20
C PHE A 179 -15.86 -7.13 7.30
N MET A 180 -15.09 -6.87 6.24
CA MET A 180 -15.43 -5.84 5.25
C MET A 180 -16.76 -6.12 4.59
N LEU A 181 -17.02 -7.35 4.16
CA LEU A 181 -18.29 -7.75 3.56
C LEU A 181 -19.46 -7.50 4.50
N LEU A 182 -19.35 -7.88 5.77
CA LEU A 182 -20.39 -7.62 6.77
C LEU A 182 -20.65 -6.12 6.94
N GLY A 183 -19.61 -5.30 7.00
CA GLY A 183 -19.74 -3.84 7.09
C GLY A 183 -20.42 -3.23 5.85
N VAL A 184 -20.03 -3.68 4.66
CA VAL A 184 -20.62 -3.23 3.40
C VAL A 184 -22.09 -3.67 3.29
N LEU A 185 -22.42 -4.90 3.67
CA LEU A 185 -23.81 -5.37 3.68
C LEU A 185 -24.67 -4.60 4.66
N LEU A 186 -24.16 -4.28 5.86
CA LEU A 186 -24.87 -3.46 6.84
C LEU A 186 -25.18 -2.06 6.28
N LEU A 187 -24.22 -1.43 5.59
CA LEU A 187 -24.43 -0.16 4.93
C LEU A 187 -25.46 -0.25 3.82
N TYR A 188 -25.35 -1.26 2.96
CA TYR A 188 -26.29 -1.46 1.86
C TYR A 188 -27.72 -1.67 2.35
N VAL A 189 -27.91 -2.52 3.37
CA VAL A 189 -29.25 -2.78 3.94
C VAL A 189 -29.83 -1.51 4.56
N SER A 190 -29.05 -0.74 5.30
CA SER A 190 -29.51 0.52 5.89
C SER A 190 -29.89 1.57 4.82
N ALA A 191 -29.09 1.66 3.74
CA ALA A 191 -29.42 2.53 2.60
C ALA A 191 -30.70 2.04 1.87
N TYR A 192 -30.86 0.73 1.72
CA TYR A 192 -32.03 0.11 1.10
C TYR A 192 -33.32 0.39 1.88
N GLU A 193 -33.28 0.30 3.21
CA GLU A 193 -34.42 0.63 4.09
C GLU A 193 -34.83 2.10 3.95
N SER A 194 -33.90 2.98 3.62
CA SER A 194 -34.14 4.40 3.31
C SER A 194 -34.58 4.65 1.86
N GLY A 195 -34.81 3.59 1.08
CA GLY A 195 -35.27 3.67 -0.32
C GLY A 195 -34.17 3.81 -1.37
N MET A 196 -32.89 3.69 -0.96
CA MET A 196 -31.73 3.79 -1.87
C MET A 196 -31.11 2.42 -2.15
N ARG A 197 -30.99 2.05 -3.43
CA ARG A 197 -30.29 0.83 -3.88
C ARG A 197 -29.00 1.24 -4.52
N THR A 198 -27.90 1.28 -3.74
CA THR A 198 -26.62 1.75 -4.25
C THR A 198 -25.45 1.18 -3.46
N PHE A 199 -24.35 0.95 -4.16
CA PHE A 199 -23.01 0.71 -3.61
C PHE A 199 -22.04 1.86 -3.90
N ASP A 200 -22.52 2.93 -4.55
CA ASP A 200 -21.71 4.09 -4.90
C ASP A 200 -21.27 4.86 -3.65
N PHE A 201 -19.98 5.19 -3.59
CA PHE A 201 -19.37 5.85 -2.42
C PHE A 201 -20.01 7.20 -2.11
N GLU A 202 -20.24 8.03 -3.13
CA GLU A 202 -20.78 9.39 -2.93
C GLU A 202 -22.24 9.35 -2.49
N SER A 203 -23.02 8.44 -3.09
CA SER A 203 -24.44 8.25 -2.73
C SER A 203 -24.58 7.79 -1.28
N LEU A 204 -23.75 6.85 -0.82
CA LEU A 204 -23.75 6.36 0.56
C LEU A 204 -23.28 7.43 1.54
N ALA A 205 -22.26 8.22 1.19
CA ALA A 205 -21.81 9.34 2.01
C ALA A 205 -22.90 10.41 2.17
N ALA A 206 -23.58 10.75 1.07
CA ALA A 206 -24.72 11.67 1.12
C ALA A 206 -25.86 11.13 2.02
N ALA A 207 -26.16 9.82 1.93
CA ALA A 207 -27.15 9.17 2.79
C ALA A 207 -26.81 9.27 4.28
N ALA A 208 -25.55 9.04 4.62
CA ALA A 208 -25.08 9.13 6.01
C ALA A 208 -25.18 10.58 6.55
N LEU A 209 -24.80 11.57 5.74
CA LEU A 209 -24.88 12.99 6.11
C LEU A 209 -26.33 13.49 6.24
N MET A 210 -27.27 12.96 5.44
CA MET A 210 -28.68 13.26 5.51
C MET A 210 -29.41 12.56 6.68
N GLY A 211 -28.71 11.72 7.46
CA GLY A 211 -29.28 10.94 8.56
C GLY A 211 -30.05 9.69 8.13
N ASN A 212 -29.98 9.30 6.85
CA ASN A 212 -30.60 8.09 6.35
C ASN A 212 -29.88 6.81 6.81
N ILE A 213 -28.62 6.94 7.28
CA ILE A 213 -27.85 5.88 7.94
C ILE A 213 -27.68 6.31 9.40
N SER A 214 -28.32 5.60 10.33
CA SER A 214 -28.31 5.96 11.76
C SER A 214 -26.88 5.94 12.34
N TRP A 215 -26.68 6.65 13.45
CA TRP A 215 -25.38 6.72 14.10
C TRP A 215 -24.90 5.35 14.62
N GLU A 216 -25.83 4.49 15.10
CA GLU A 216 -25.51 3.13 15.55
C GLU A 216 -24.98 2.28 14.39
N VAL A 217 -25.61 2.40 13.22
CA VAL A 217 -25.17 1.71 12.00
C VAL A 217 -23.80 2.23 11.59
N GLN A 218 -23.58 3.56 11.61
CA GLN A 218 -22.27 4.13 11.26
C GLN A 218 -21.16 3.62 12.18
N ILE A 219 -21.37 3.58 13.50
CA ILE A 219 -20.38 3.09 14.47
C ILE A 219 -20.11 1.59 14.26
N THR A 220 -21.15 0.79 14.09
CA THR A 220 -21.02 -0.66 13.93
C THR A 220 -20.37 -1.03 12.59
N ALA A 221 -20.82 -0.41 11.50
CA ALA A 221 -20.25 -0.63 10.17
C ALA A 221 -18.79 -0.17 10.13
N PHE A 222 -18.46 0.98 10.72
CA PHE A 222 -17.08 1.46 10.80
C PHE A 222 -16.18 0.45 11.54
N PHE A 223 -16.63 -0.12 12.66
CA PHE A 223 -15.87 -1.12 13.41
C PHE A 223 -15.59 -2.37 12.56
N LEU A 224 -16.62 -2.90 11.88
CA LEU A 224 -16.45 -4.05 10.99
C LEU A 224 -15.46 -3.76 9.85
N LEU A 225 -15.60 -2.60 9.22
CA LEU A 225 -14.70 -2.14 8.18
C LEU A 225 -13.28 -1.88 8.71
N LEU A 226 -13.14 -1.31 9.92
CA LEU A 226 -11.84 -1.07 10.57
C LEU A 226 -11.08 -2.38 10.82
N VAL A 227 -11.75 -3.45 11.24
CA VAL A 227 -11.13 -4.78 11.38
C VAL A 227 -10.63 -5.27 10.02
N GLY A 228 -11.43 -5.15 8.98
CA GLY A 228 -11.06 -5.56 7.63
C GLY A 228 -9.92 -4.73 7.04
N PHE A 229 -10.05 -3.41 7.02
CA PHE A 229 -9.02 -2.49 6.52
C PHE A 229 -7.75 -2.55 7.34
N GLY A 230 -7.88 -2.67 8.67
CA GLY A 230 -6.77 -2.84 9.61
C GLY A 230 -6.00 -4.13 9.38
N SER A 231 -6.69 -5.23 9.00
CA SER A 231 -6.04 -6.48 8.62
C SER A 231 -5.16 -6.29 7.37
N HIS A 232 -5.68 -5.63 6.32
CA HIS A 232 -4.91 -5.31 5.12
C HIS A 232 -3.76 -4.34 5.39
N LEU A 233 -4.00 -3.29 6.18
CA LEU A 233 -2.99 -2.29 6.56
C LEU A 233 -1.93 -2.85 7.53
N SER A 234 -2.15 -4.02 8.10
CA SER A 234 -1.35 -4.61 9.19
C SER A 234 -1.39 -3.78 10.48
N MET A 235 -2.58 -3.35 10.89
CA MET A 235 -2.83 -2.71 12.17
C MET A 235 -2.71 -3.72 13.32
N PHE A 236 -2.16 -3.31 14.46
CA PHE A 236 -2.21 -4.14 15.67
C PHE A 236 -3.67 -4.37 16.11
N PRO A 237 -4.05 -5.61 16.46
CA PRO A 237 -3.26 -6.84 16.54
C PRO A 237 -3.20 -7.67 15.25
N PHE A 238 -3.83 -7.24 14.17
CA PHE A 238 -3.98 -8.01 12.92
C PHE A 238 -2.73 -8.03 12.03
N HIS A 239 -1.59 -7.48 12.47
CA HIS A 239 -0.34 -7.34 11.71
C HIS A 239 0.49 -8.61 11.54
N ILE A 240 0.23 -9.65 12.33
CA ILE A 240 1.14 -10.81 12.50
C ILE A 240 1.34 -11.66 11.24
N TRP A 241 0.52 -11.50 10.22
CA TRP A 241 0.68 -12.17 8.93
C TRP A 241 1.76 -11.53 8.05
N SER A 242 1.93 -10.20 8.16
CA SER A 242 2.72 -9.44 7.21
C SER A 242 4.23 -9.73 7.30
N PRO A 243 4.87 -9.91 8.47
CA PRO A 243 6.29 -10.29 8.52
C PRO A 243 6.57 -11.65 7.90
N ASP A 244 5.76 -12.65 8.18
CA ASP A 244 5.90 -13.99 7.60
C ASP A 244 5.55 -13.98 6.11
N GLY A 245 4.46 -13.33 5.73
CA GLY A 245 4.00 -13.21 4.36
C GLY A 245 5.01 -12.52 3.44
N TYR A 246 5.70 -11.46 3.92
CA TYR A 246 6.70 -10.76 3.12
C TYR A 246 8.04 -11.50 3.08
N ALA A 247 8.49 -12.04 4.21
CA ALA A 247 9.74 -12.75 4.26
C ALA A 247 9.70 -14.09 3.50
N GLY A 248 8.55 -14.76 3.51
CA GLY A 248 8.31 -16.01 2.78
C GLY A 248 8.02 -15.80 1.29
N ALA A 249 7.60 -14.62 0.86
CA ALA A 249 7.23 -14.33 -0.52
C ALA A 249 8.45 -14.22 -1.47
N PRO A 250 8.24 -14.52 -2.79
CA PRO A 250 9.20 -14.13 -3.81
C PRO A 250 9.31 -12.61 -3.91
N THR A 251 10.45 -12.11 -4.39
CA THR A 251 10.81 -10.68 -4.37
C THR A 251 9.70 -9.76 -4.86
N ALA A 252 9.14 -10.00 -6.05
CA ALA A 252 8.09 -9.15 -6.60
C ALA A 252 6.82 -9.11 -5.73
N ILE A 253 6.44 -10.24 -5.13
CA ILE A 253 5.28 -10.27 -4.23
C ILE A 253 5.58 -9.58 -2.90
N SER A 254 6.80 -9.67 -2.38
CA SER A 254 7.22 -8.86 -1.22
C SER A 254 7.12 -7.37 -1.53
N MET A 255 7.57 -6.93 -2.74
CA MET A 255 7.47 -5.55 -3.21
C MET A 255 6.02 -5.09 -3.31
N ILE A 256 5.13 -5.89 -3.92
CA ILE A 256 3.73 -5.52 -4.11
C ILE A 256 2.96 -5.56 -2.80
N ASN A 257 3.09 -6.62 -2.00
CA ASN A 257 2.36 -6.76 -0.74
C ASN A 257 2.71 -5.64 0.25
N ALA A 258 4.01 -5.37 0.43
CA ALA A 258 4.46 -4.33 1.34
C ALA A 258 4.33 -2.92 0.74
N GLY A 259 4.61 -2.78 -0.56
CA GLY A 259 4.61 -1.50 -1.27
C GLY A 259 3.20 -1.00 -1.60
N VAL A 260 2.30 -1.85 -2.06
CA VAL A 260 1.01 -1.44 -2.67
C VAL A 260 -0.21 -2.07 -1.99
N LEU A 261 -0.28 -3.39 -1.86
CA LEU A 261 -1.47 -4.10 -1.35
C LEU A 261 -1.89 -3.58 0.03
N LYS A 262 -0.93 -3.39 0.93
CA LYS A 262 -1.18 -2.84 2.27
C LYS A 262 -1.89 -1.48 2.22
N LYS A 263 -1.64 -0.65 1.20
CA LYS A 263 -2.25 0.68 1.04
C LYS A 263 -3.72 0.62 0.66
N ILE A 264 -4.22 -0.52 0.16
CA ILE A 264 -5.67 -0.71 -0.03
C ILE A 264 -6.41 -0.49 1.30
N GLY A 265 -5.89 -1.06 2.41
CA GLY A 265 -6.49 -0.85 3.73
C GLY A 265 -6.49 0.61 4.19
N GLY A 266 -5.40 1.35 3.96
CA GLY A 266 -5.32 2.79 4.28
C GLY A 266 -6.20 3.65 3.38
N TYR A 267 -6.20 3.39 2.07
CA TYR A 267 -7.07 4.04 1.10
C TYR A 267 -8.56 3.82 1.44
N ALA A 268 -8.92 2.58 1.76
CA ALA A 268 -10.30 2.24 2.12
C ALA A 268 -10.73 2.88 3.44
N LEU A 269 -9.82 2.98 4.42
CA LEU A 269 -10.12 3.62 5.70
C LEU A 269 -10.49 5.10 5.52
N ILE A 270 -9.76 5.83 4.66
CA ILE A 270 -10.10 7.23 4.36
C ILE A 270 -11.32 7.32 3.43
N ARG A 271 -11.36 6.54 2.34
CA ARG A 271 -12.37 6.67 1.29
C ARG A 271 -13.73 6.09 1.67
N ILE A 272 -13.75 5.02 2.43
CA ILE A 272 -14.97 4.33 2.85
C ILE A 272 -15.25 4.64 4.33
N GLY A 273 -14.23 4.45 5.19
CA GLY A 273 -14.40 4.68 6.63
C GLY A 273 -14.73 6.13 6.96
N PHE A 274 -13.84 7.05 6.66
CA PHE A 274 -14.02 8.45 7.08
C PHE A 274 -15.03 9.21 6.21
N PHE A 275 -14.99 8.99 4.89
CA PHE A 275 -15.85 9.72 3.97
C PHE A 275 -17.33 9.31 4.07
N ILE A 276 -17.61 7.99 4.17
CA ILE A 276 -19.00 7.48 4.24
C ILE A 276 -19.53 7.47 5.67
N LEU A 277 -18.68 7.27 6.69
CA LEU A 277 -19.08 7.00 8.07
C LEU A 277 -18.44 7.99 9.07
N PRO A 278 -18.68 9.31 8.94
CA PRO A 278 -18.00 10.31 9.75
C PRO A 278 -18.23 10.16 11.26
N LEU A 279 -19.43 9.77 11.69
CA LEU A 279 -19.73 9.55 13.12
C LEU A 279 -19.03 8.31 13.66
N GLY A 280 -18.93 7.24 12.85
CA GLY A 280 -18.12 6.05 13.17
C GLY A 280 -16.64 6.41 13.28
N ALA A 281 -16.12 7.23 12.36
CA ALA A 281 -14.74 7.71 12.38
C ALA A 281 -14.42 8.46 13.67
N LYS A 282 -15.28 9.42 14.08
CA LYS A 282 -15.13 10.14 15.34
C LYS A 282 -15.08 9.23 16.55
N PHE A 283 -16.03 8.28 16.63
CA PHE A 283 -16.13 7.39 17.77
C PHE A 283 -14.89 6.51 17.93
N TRP A 284 -14.36 5.98 16.81
CA TRP A 284 -13.22 5.04 16.84
C TRP A 284 -11.85 5.70 16.71
N ALA A 285 -11.75 7.00 16.39
CA ALA A 285 -10.47 7.70 16.22
C ALA A 285 -9.53 7.58 17.44
N PRO A 286 -10.00 7.71 18.71
CA PRO A 286 -9.11 7.53 19.87
C PRO A 286 -8.54 6.12 19.95
N LEU A 287 -9.33 5.08 19.65
CA LEU A 287 -8.86 3.70 19.60
C LEU A 287 -7.82 3.53 18.49
N ILE A 288 -8.08 4.08 17.30
CA ILE A 288 -7.13 4.03 16.16
C ILE A 288 -5.81 4.69 16.57
N ALA A 289 -5.83 5.84 17.24
CA ALA A 289 -4.63 6.53 17.69
C ALA A 289 -3.79 5.69 18.67
N VAL A 290 -4.45 5.00 19.63
CA VAL A 290 -3.76 4.10 20.58
C VAL A 290 -3.17 2.89 19.86
N LEU A 291 -3.94 2.23 18.99
CA LEU A 291 -3.47 1.06 18.23
C LEU A 291 -2.33 1.44 17.27
N ALA A 292 -2.39 2.62 16.68
CA ALA A 292 -1.34 3.19 15.84
C ALA A 292 -0.03 3.44 16.62
N MET A 293 -0.13 4.02 17.80
CA MET A 293 1.03 4.20 18.70
C MET A 293 1.65 2.84 19.07
N ILE A 294 0.82 1.84 19.39
CA ILE A 294 1.32 0.48 19.65
C ILE A 294 2.03 -0.08 18.41
N ASN A 295 1.44 0.08 17.20
CA ASN A 295 2.10 -0.32 15.96
C ASN A 295 3.52 0.28 15.86
N VAL A 296 3.64 1.59 16.06
CA VAL A 296 4.92 2.29 15.94
C VAL A 296 5.95 1.73 16.91
N ILE A 297 5.65 1.72 18.20
CA ILE A 297 6.63 1.37 19.23
C ILE A 297 6.92 -0.14 19.24
N TYR A 298 5.88 -0.97 19.26
CA TYR A 298 6.00 -2.42 19.31
C TYR A 298 6.74 -2.98 18.10
N ALA A 299 6.34 -2.57 16.87
CA ALA A 299 6.94 -3.12 15.68
C ALA A 299 8.37 -2.63 15.44
N SER A 300 8.70 -1.37 15.76
CA SER A 300 10.06 -0.85 15.67
C SER A 300 11.00 -1.54 16.66
N TYR A 301 10.52 -1.80 17.89
CA TYR A 301 11.27 -2.56 18.88
C TYR A 301 11.55 -4.00 18.43
N ILE A 302 10.56 -4.68 17.83
CA ILE A 302 10.76 -6.01 17.26
C ILE A 302 11.70 -5.98 16.07
N ALA A 303 11.60 -4.97 15.19
CA ALA A 303 12.51 -4.80 14.05
C ALA A 303 13.97 -4.69 14.52
N LEU A 304 14.23 -3.98 15.61
CA LEU A 304 15.55 -3.87 16.22
C LEU A 304 16.15 -5.23 16.63
N ALA A 305 15.32 -6.17 17.08
CA ALA A 305 15.74 -7.50 17.49
C ALA A 305 15.96 -8.49 16.32
N GLN A 306 15.54 -8.15 15.11
CA GLN A 306 15.66 -9.06 13.97
C GLN A 306 17.10 -9.18 13.47
N ARG A 307 17.45 -10.41 13.08
CA ARG A 307 18.72 -10.73 12.41
C ARG A 307 18.57 -10.96 10.91
N ASP A 308 17.37 -11.32 10.47
CA ASP A 308 17.01 -11.52 9.06
C ASP A 308 16.55 -10.16 8.48
N ILE A 309 17.14 -9.73 7.37
CA ILE A 309 16.87 -8.41 6.75
C ILE A 309 15.43 -8.32 6.28
N LYS A 310 14.86 -9.39 5.66
CA LYS A 310 13.47 -9.37 5.22
C LYS A 310 12.49 -9.19 6.38
N TYR A 311 12.73 -9.88 7.51
CA TYR A 311 11.90 -9.71 8.72
C TYR A 311 12.07 -8.33 9.35
N MET A 312 13.29 -7.80 9.37
CA MET A 312 13.53 -6.44 9.89
C MET A 312 12.75 -5.40 9.08
N ILE A 313 12.83 -5.46 7.75
CA ILE A 313 12.09 -4.55 6.85
C ILE A 313 10.58 -4.75 6.99
N ALA A 314 10.12 -5.98 7.16
CA ALA A 314 8.71 -6.29 7.33
C ALA A 314 8.12 -5.71 8.62
N TYR A 315 8.82 -5.82 9.76
CA TYR A 315 8.41 -5.18 11.01
C TYR A 315 8.55 -3.65 10.96
N SER A 316 9.59 -3.14 10.29
CA SER A 316 9.71 -1.72 9.96
C SER A 316 8.45 -1.23 9.22
N SER A 317 7.97 -2.01 8.25
CA SER A 317 6.74 -1.69 7.51
C SER A 317 5.49 -1.63 8.41
N VAL A 318 5.37 -2.49 9.41
CA VAL A 318 4.27 -2.43 10.39
C VAL A 318 4.36 -1.15 11.21
N SER A 319 5.57 -0.78 11.68
CA SER A 319 5.80 0.46 12.41
C SER A 319 5.41 1.69 11.60
N HIS A 320 5.87 1.79 10.35
CA HIS A 320 5.56 2.93 9.47
C HIS A 320 4.06 3.05 9.12
N MET A 321 3.32 1.93 9.04
CA MET A 321 1.86 2.00 8.92
C MET A 321 1.18 2.55 10.19
N GLY A 322 1.84 2.44 11.34
CA GLY A 322 1.41 3.15 12.54
C GLY A 322 1.39 4.67 12.35
N TYR A 323 2.37 5.26 11.65
CA TYR A 323 2.33 6.71 11.33
C TYR A 323 1.16 7.07 10.42
N VAL A 324 0.86 6.24 9.41
CA VAL A 324 -0.33 6.45 8.56
C VAL A 324 -1.62 6.45 9.39
N LEU A 325 -1.78 5.45 10.28
CA LEU A 325 -2.93 5.36 11.16
C LEU A 325 -3.03 6.53 12.14
N LEU A 326 -1.90 7.02 12.67
CA LEU A 326 -1.85 8.24 13.49
C LEU A 326 -2.36 9.44 12.71
N GLY A 327 -1.88 9.59 11.47
CA GLY A 327 -2.30 10.67 10.59
C GLY A 327 -3.81 10.66 10.32
N PHE A 328 -4.38 9.49 10.15
CA PHE A 328 -5.83 9.33 9.97
C PHE A 328 -6.61 9.59 11.25
N ALA A 329 -6.11 9.12 12.41
CA ALA A 329 -6.79 9.31 13.69
C ALA A 329 -6.92 10.79 14.12
N ALA A 330 -6.05 11.67 13.61
CA ALA A 330 -6.10 13.09 13.90
C ALA A 330 -7.36 13.80 13.34
N LEU A 331 -7.99 13.25 12.30
CA LEU A 331 -9.18 13.81 11.63
C LEU A 331 -9.01 15.31 11.30
N ASN A 332 -7.85 15.71 10.80
CA ASN A 332 -7.58 17.04 10.28
C ASN A 332 -6.84 16.96 8.93
N VAL A 333 -6.99 18.00 8.13
CA VAL A 333 -6.44 18.05 6.76
C VAL A 333 -4.93 17.82 6.74
N VAL A 334 -4.19 18.48 7.64
CA VAL A 334 -2.72 18.45 7.66
C VAL A 334 -2.22 17.01 7.85
N SER A 335 -2.69 16.34 8.91
CA SER A 335 -2.24 14.99 9.25
C SER A 335 -2.69 13.95 8.23
N VAL A 336 -3.92 14.09 7.69
CA VAL A 336 -4.47 13.17 6.69
C VAL A 336 -3.74 13.32 5.35
N SER A 337 -3.44 14.55 4.90
CA SER A 337 -2.59 14.78 3.71
C SER A 337 -1.22 14.14 3.87
N GLY A 338 -0.59 14.33 5.03
CA GLY A 338 0.66 13.66 5.37
C GLY A 338 0.55 12.14 5.30
N ALA A 339 -0.52 11.55 5.85
CA ALA A 339 -0.73 10.10 5.84
C ALA A 339 -0.93 9.53 4.43
N VAL A 340 -1.71 10.20 3.58
CA VAL A 340 -1.91 9.80 2.17
C VAL A 340 -0.58 9.86 1.40
N ALA A 341 0.15 10.96 1.50
CA ALA A 341 1.46 11.10 0.86
C ALA A 341 2.47 10.07 1.42
N TYR A 342 2.42 9.79 2.73
CA TYR A 342 3.30 8.80 3.35
C TYR A 342 3.01 7.37 2.89
N MET A 343 1.78 7.03 2.55
CA MET A 343 1.47 5.74 1.93
C MET A 343 2.25 5.57 0.61
N VAL A 344 2.34 6.61 -0.22
CA VAL A 344 3.13 6.58 -1.47
C VAL A 344 4.61 6.46 -1.17
N ALA A 345 5.12 7.32 -0.28
CA ALA A 345 6.52 7.34 0.12
C ALA A 345 7.00 5.98 0.65
N HIS A 346 6.27 5.43 1.61
CA HIS A 346 6.55 4.12 2.18
C HIS A 346 6.44 2.99 1.14
N GLY A 347 5.51 3.10 0.18
CA GLY A 347 5.34 2.10 -0.86
C GLY A 347 6.55 2.00 -1.78
N ILE A 348 7.04 3.14 -2.29
CA ILE A 348 8.23 3.23 -3.15
C ILE A 348 9.47 2.76 -2.37
N MET A 349 9.65 3.25 -1.15
CA MET A 349 10.76 2.89 -0.27
C MET A 349 10.84 1.38 -0.03
N LEU A 350 9.72 0.74 0.34
CA LEU A 350 9.73 -0.70 0.61
C LEU A 350 9.88 -1.55 -0.65
N ALA A 351 9.29 -1.13 -1.75
CA ALA A 351 9.51 -1.82 -3.03
C ALA A 351 11.00 -1.83 -3.38
N LEU A 352 11.69 -0.69 -3.20
CA LEU A 352 13.12 -0.60 -3.40
C LEU A 352 13.89 -1.50 -2.42
N PHE A 353 13.57 -1.45 -1.12
CA PHE A 353 14.23 -2.31 -0.14
C PHE A 353 14.08 -3.80 -0.47
N PHE A 354 12.86 -4.26 -0.75
CA PHE A 354 12.64 -5.68 -1.06
C PHE A 354 13.27 -6.10 -2.38
N SER A 355 13.36 -5.22 -3.38
CA SER A 355 14.06 -5.53 -4.63
C SER A 355 15.54 -5.76 -4.38
N GLN A 356 16.20 -4.90 -3.59
CA GLN A 356 17.62 -5.01 -3.27
C GLN A 356 17.94 -6.25 -2.41
N VAL A 357 17.15 -6.49 -1.35
CA VAL A 357 17.30 -7.68 -0.52
C VAL A 357 17.03 -8.95 -1.34
N GLY A 358 16.04 -8.91 -2.22
CA GLY A 358 15.72 -10.01 -3.11
C GLY A 358 16.88 -10.38 -4.03
N TYR A 359 17.50 -9.36 -4.63
CA TYR A 359 18.66 -9.56 -5.50
C TYR A 359 19.87 -10.13 -4.73
N VAL A 360 20.19 -9.58 -3.55
CA VAL A 360 21.27 -10.13 -2.70
C VAL A 360 20.97 -11.59 -2.36
N TYR A 361 19.75 -11.92 -1.95
CA TYR A 361 19.37 -13.29 -1.61
C TYR A 361 19.44 -14.23 -2.81
N GLU A 362 19.00 -13.81 -3.98
CA GLU A 362 19.09 -14.60 -5.22
C GLU A 362 20.54 -15.01 -5.55
N LYS A 363 21.50 -14.11 -5.31
CA LYS A 363 22.92 -14.34 -5.64
C LYS A 363 23.68 -15.07 -4.54
N THR A 364 23.39 -14.77 -3.28
CA THR A 364 24.22 -15.22 -2.14
C THR A 364 23.56 -16.31 -1.31
N GLU A 365 22.25 -16.49 -1.47
CA GLU A 365 21.40 -17.32 -0.59
C GLU A 365 21.46 -16.89 0.89
N LEU A 366 21.91 -15.65 1.15
CA LEU A 366 22.07 -15.09 2.49
C LEU A 366 21.16 -13.90 2.70
N ARG A 367 20.57 -13.80 3.89
CA ARG A 367 19.76 -12.65 4.32
C ARG A 367 19.93 -12.31 5.80
N SER A 368 20.85 -12.99 6.49
CA SER A 368 21.22 -12.64 7.86
C SER A 368 22.17 -11.46 7.87
N VAL A 369 21.86 -10.42 8.68
CA VAL A 369 22.73 -9.26 8.88
C VAL A 369 24.13 -9.65 9.38
N GLY A 370 24.23 -10.78 10.10
CA GLY A 370 25.50 -11.29 10.63
C GLY A 370 26.39 -11.94 9.59
N ASP A 371 25.84 -12.40 8.47
CA ASP A 371 26.56 -13.13 7.43
C ASP A 371 26.90 -12.27 6.20
N LEU A 372 26.32 -11.09 6.11
CA LEU A 372 26.54 -10.12 5.03
C LEU A 372 27.43 -8.97 5.55
N TRP A 373 28.60 -8.80 4.94
CA TRP A 373 29.57 -7.76 5.30
C TRP A 373 30.23 -7.18 4.06
N GLY A 374 30.40 -5.85 4.04
CA GLY A 374 31.24 -5.20 3.01
C GLY A 374 30.72 -5.35 1.59
N LEU A 375 29.40 -5.47 1.37
CA LEU A 375 28.83 -5.60 0.02
C LEU A 375 29.16 -4.41 -0.88
N ALA A 376 29.39 -3.22 -0.30
CA ALA A 376 29.77 -2.01 -1.05
C ALA A 376 31.06 -2.19 -1.87
N HIS A 377 31.97 -3.09 -1.45
CA HIS A 377 33.19 -3.38 -2.20
C HIS A 377 32.97 -4.16 -3.48
N HIS A 378 31.84 -4.86 -3.61
CA HIS A 378 31.59 -5.81 -4.70
C HIS A 378 30.32 -5.49 -5.49
N MET A 379 29.33 -4.82 -4.84
CA MET A 379 27.98 -4.59 -5.37
C MET A 379 27.57 -3.11 -5.18
N PRO A 380 28.17 -2.15 -5.91
CA PRO A 380 27.91 -0.71 -5.75
C PRO A 380 26.47 -0.32 -6.07
N HIS A 381 25.80 -0.87 -7.11
CA HIS A 381 24.40 -0.55 -7.41
C HIS A 381 23.47 -0.97 -6.26
N ILE A 382 23.64 -2.19 -5.74
CA ILE A 382 22.91 -2.67 -4.56
C ILE A 382 23.15 -1.75 -3.36
N THR A 383 24.38 -1.30 -3.17
CA THR A 383 24.72 -0.37 -2.08
C THR A 383 23.93 0.94 -2.19
N VAL A 384 23.86 1.52 -3.39
CA VAL A 384 23.07 2.74 -3.63
C VAL A 384 21.60 2.50 -3.31
N GLY A 385 21.01 1.38 -3.77
CA GLY A 385 19.62 1.04 -3.50
C GLY A 385 19.31 0.87 -2.01
N PHE A 386 20.16 0.14 -1.28
CA PHE A 386 20.05 0.00 0.17
C PHE A 386 20.17 1.34 0.90
N MET A 387 21.14 2.19 0.50
CA MET A 387 21.34 3.51 1.10
C MET A 387 20.11 4.40 0.86
N LEU A 388 19.60 4.48 -0.36
CA LEU A 388 18.42 5.29 -0.69
C LEU A 388 17.21 4.83 0.11
N ALA A 389 16.89 3.53 0.11
CA ALA A 389 15.75 3.00 0.84
C ALA A 389 15.92 3.14 2.36
N GLY A 390 17.11 2.86 2.89
CA GLY A 390 17.40 2.97 4.32
C GLY A 390 17.34 4.41 4.83
N LEU A 391 17.97 5.35 4.13
CA LEU A 391 17.93 6.77 4.52
C LEU A 391 16.53 7.36 4.36
N CYS A 392 15.75 6.89 3.37
CA CYS A 392 14.36 7.27 3.23
C CYS A 392 13.52 6.79 4.42
N SER A 393 13.78 5.58 4.93
CA SER A 393 13.08 5.04 6.09
C SER A 393 13.43 5.74 7.41
N LEU A 394 14.50 6.52 7.43
CA LEU A 394 14.90 7.39 8.53
C LEU A 394 14.26 8.79 8.48
N GLY A 395 13.48 9.07 7.44
CA GLY A 395 12.97 10.42 7.22
C GLY A 395 14.08 11.42 6.88
N LEU A 396 15.08 11.04 6.06
CA LEU A 396 16.13 11.98 5.68
C LEU A 396 15.57 13.07 4.75
N PRO A 397 15.79 14.39 5.05
CA PRO A 397 15.41 15.48 4.15
C PRO A 397 16.01 15.29 2.74
N GLY A 398 15.22 15.60 1.71
CA GLY A 398 15.56 15.37 0.30
C GLY A 398 15.13 14.01 -0.25
N LEU A 399 14.55 13.13 0.59
CA LEU A 399 13.89 11.90 0.18
C LEU A 399 12.40 11.97 0.48
N ILE A 400 11.61 11.24 -0.30
CA ILE A 400 10.14 11.31 -0.29
C ILE A 400 9.49 11.09 1.09
N GLY A 401 10.15 10.37 2.03
CA GLY A 401 9.60 10.03 3.35
C GLY A 401 9.50 11.21 4.30
N PHE A 402 10.40 12.20 4.21
CA PHE A 402 10.56 13.24 5.22
C PHE A 402 9.34 14.17 5.36
N ILE A 403 8.93 14.82 4.27
CA ILE A 403 7.83 15.80 4.32
C ILE A 403 6.51 15.18 4.77
N PRO A 404 6.06 14.03 4.21
CA PRO A 404 4.83 13.40 4.67
C PRO A 404 4.87 12.98 6.14
N GLU A 405 5.98 12.40 6.61
CA GLU A 405 6.13 11.97 8.00
C GLU A 405 6.08 13.17 8.95
N PHE A 406 6.80 14.24 8.63
CA PHE A 406 6.79 15.48 9.40
C PHE A 406 5.38 16.09 9.46
N THR A 407 4.65 16.11 8.33
CA THR A 407 3.29 16.63 8.24
C THR A 407 2.31 15.83 9.10
N ILE A 408 2.45 14.51 9.19
CA ILE A 408 1.68 13.67 10.11
C ILE A 408 1.88 14.14 11.56
N PHE A 409 3.14 14.31 11.98
CA PHE A 409 3.43 14.71 13.36
C PHE A 409 2.94 16.12 13.69
N VAL A 410 3.01 17.05 12.77
CA VAL A 410 2.46 18.39 12.93
C VAL A 410 0.96 18.34 13.21
N GLY A 411 0.21 17.55 12.44
CA GLY A 411 -1.25 17.48 12.60
C GLY A 411 -1.69 16.64 13.81
N ILE A 412 -0.99 15.55 14.17
CA ILE A 412 -1.40 14.70 15.30
C ILE A 412 -1.11 15.32 16.66
N ILE A 413 -0.05 16.15 16.79
CA ILE A 413 0.32 16.76 18.06
C ILE A 413 -0.75 17.73 18.59
N GLU A 414 -1.53 18.33 17.69
CA GLU A 414 -2.64 19.21 18.04
C GLU A 414 -3.80 18.46 18.70
N VAL A 415 -4.04 17.20 18.28
CA VAL A 415 -5.19 16.41 18.73
C VAL A 415 -4.82 15.43 19.83
N TYR A 416 -3.68 14.73 19.70
CA TYR A 416 -3.22 13.70 20.65
C TYR A 416 -1.75 13.92 21.05
N PRO A 417 -1.40 15.00 21.80
CA PRO A 417 -0.02 15.38 22.07
C PRO A 417 0.80 14.28 22.78
N VAL A 418 0.23 13.58 23.73
CA VAL A 418 0.92 12.49 24.45
C VAL A 418 1.23 11.32 23.52
N ILE A 419 0.25 10.91 22.70
CA ILE A 419 0.43 9.83 21.73
C ILE A 419 1.47 10.22 20.68
N ALA A 420 1.44 11.48 20.20
CA ALA A 420 2.40 12.01 19.24
C ALA A 420 3.84 11.95 19.78
N VAL A 421 4.06 12.41 21.01
CA VAL A 421 5.40 12.39 21.65
C VAL A 421 5.92 10.96 21.81
N ILE A 422 5.05 10.03 22.25
CA ILE A 422 5.44 8.62 22.35
C ILE A 422 5.76 8.05 20.97
N ALA A 423 4.93 8.31 19.96
CA ALA A 423 5.12 7.78 18.61
C ALA A 423 6.39 8.32 17.93
N VAL A 424 6.74 9.62 18.12
CA VAL A 424 8.00 10.19 17.62
C VAL A 424 9.21 9.42 18.15
N SER A 425 9.17 8.89 19.38
CA SER A 425 10.27 8.08 19.91
C SER A 425 10.55 6.81 19.10
N GLY A 426 9.57 6.33 18.31
CA GLY A 426 9.73 5.22 17.37
C GLY A 426 10.79 5.47 16.29
N ILE A 427 11.02 6.74 15.92
CA ILE A 427 12.09 7.14 14.97
C ILE A 427 13.47 6.74 15.51
N ILE A 428 13.68 6.84 16.83
CA ILE A 428 14.94 6.46 17.46
C ILE A 428 15.22 4.97 17.22
N PHE A 429 14.23 4.10 17.44
CA PHE A 429 14.38 2.65 17.16
C PHE A 429 14.63 2.40 15.67
N THR A 430 13.92 3.13 14.79
CA THR A 430 14.14 3.05 13.33
C THR A 430 15.57 3.40 12.96
N ALA A 431 16.11 4.49 13.52
CA ALA A 431 17.50 4.88 13.31
C ALA A 431 18.47 3.76 13.72
N PHE A 432 18.27 3.17 14.91
CA PHE A 432 19.14 2.10 15.39
C PHE A 432 19.17 0.88 14.48
N TYR A 433 18.02 0.32 14.09
CA TYR A 433 18.04 -0.92 13.31
C TYR A 433 18.46 -0.67 11.85
N VAL A 434 18.06 0.44 11.24
CA VAL A 434 18.44 0.76 9.85
C VAL A 434 19.93 1.06 9.76
N LEU A 435 20.45 1.98 10.56
CA LEU A 435 21.88 2.33 10.52
C LEU A 435 22.76 1.13 10.87
N ARG A 436 22.37 0.30 11.87
CA ARG A 436 23.08 -0.94 12.18
C ARG A 436 23.11 -1.89 10.99
N MET A 437 21.99 -2.04 10.29
CA MET A 437 21.89 -2.90 9.10
C MET A 437 22.77 -2.36 7.99
N LEU A 438 22.64 -1.08 7.63
CA LEU A 438 23.45 -0.45 6.58
C LEU A 438 24.94 -0.56 6.90
N ALA A 439 25.34 -0.23 8.14
CA ALA A 439 26.74 -0.30 8.56
C ALA A 439 27.31 -1.71 8.44
N ARG A 440 26.55 -2.72 8.85
CA ARG A 440 27.04 -4.11 8.82
C ARG A 440 27.01 -4.71 7.41
N VAL A 441 25.90 -4.59 6.70
CA VAL A 441 25.70 -5.26 5.40
C VAL A 441 26.55 -4.61 4.32
N LEU A 442 26.59 -3.28 4.27
CA LEU A 442 27.25 -2.55 3.19
C LEU A 442 28.71 -2.25 3.49
N PHE A 443 29.00 -1.79 4.71
CA PHE A 443 30.31 -1.36 5.11
C PHE A 443 31.00 -2.43 5.98
N GLY A 444 32.29 -2.24 6.26
CA GLY A 444 33.11 -3.20 7.00
C GLY A 444 34.18 -3.83 6.12
N PRO A 445 34.87 -4.87 6.61
CA PRO A 445 35.97 -5.45 5.87
C PRO A 445 35.52 -6.10 4.57
N ARG A 446 36.36 -6.02 3.55
CA ARG A 446 36.16 -6.69 2.28
C ARG A 446 36.15 -8.21 2.50
N VAL A 447 35.10 -8.89 2.03
CA VAL A 447 34.93 -10.33 2.16
C VAL A 447 35.05 -10.96 0.79
N GLU A 448 36.16 -11.71 0.54
CA GLU A 448 36.48 -12.27 -0.77
C GLU A 448 35.44 -13.27 -1.30
N ARG A 449 34.65 -13.91 -0.43
CA ARG A 449 33.56 -14.80 -0.88
C ARG A 449 32.52 -14.10 -1.76
N PHE A 450 32.34 -12.78 -1.60
CA PHE A 450 31.40 -11.99 -2.40
C PHE A 450 32.00 -11.49 -3.73
N ALA A 451 33.32 -11.56 -3.92
CA ALA A 451 33.97 -11.15 -5.17
C ALA A 451 33.53 -11.96 -6.40
N LYS A 452 33.02 -13.18 -6.19
CA LYS A 452 32.49 -14.04 -7.26
C LYS A 452 31.09 -13.66 -7.75
N PHE A 453 30.36 -12.86 -7.01
CA PHE A 453 29.01 -12.46 -7.38
C PHE A 453 29.07 -11.13 -8.14
N PRO A 454 28.53 -11.08 -9.35
CA PRO A 454 28.45 -9.82 -10.10
C PRO A 454 27.47 -8.87 -9.43
N ASP A 455 27.73 -7.56 -9.57
CA ASP A 455 26.73 -6.53 -9.28
C ASP A 455 25.54 -6.64 -10.27
N GLU A 456 24.50 -5.85 -10.05
CA GLU A 456 23.31 -5.85 -10.91
C GLU A 456 23.66 -5.69 -12.39
N ARG A 457 23.09 -6.54 -13.24
CA ARG A 457 23.15 -6.37 -14.69
C ARG A 457 22.26 -5.20 -15.11
N LYS A 458 22.42 -4.70 -16.34
CA LYS A 458 21.63 -3.56 -16.86
C LYS A 458 20.11 -3.70 -16.63
N ILE A 459 19.58 -4.93 -16.75
CA ILE A 459 18.15 -5.20 -16.55
C ILE A 459 17.76 -5.22 -15.07
N ASP A 460 18.65 -5.71 -14.21
CA ASP A 460 18.43 -5.82 -12.78
C ASP A 460 18.49 -4.43 -12.09
N VAL A 461 19.13 -3.43 -12.72
CA VAL A 461 19.19 -2.03 -12.26
C VAL A 461 17.88 -1.28 -12.49
N VAL A 462 16.99 -1.75 -13.40
CA VAL A 462 15.74 -1.03 -13.73
C VAL A 462 14.88 -0.74 -12.50
N PRO A 463 14.63 -1.68 -11.57
CA PRO A 463 13.89 -1.39 -10.33
C PRO A 463 14.52 -0.28 -9.48
N LEU A 464 15.86 -0.29 -9.35
CA LEU A 464 16.60 0.75 -8.63
C LEU A 464 16.40 2.11 -9.28
N VAL A 465 16.54 2.22 -10.60
CA VAL A 465 16.38 3.50 -11.30
C VAL A 465 14.94 3.99 -11.25
N VAL A 466 13.98 3.13 -11.58
CA VAL A 466 12.55 3.51 -11.59
C VAL A 466 12.11 3.98 -10.20
N LEU A 467 12.33 3.18 -9.17
CA LEU A 467 11.92 3.53 -7.81
C LEU A 467 12.75 4.67 -7.22
N GLY A 468 14.05 4.71 -7.52
CA GLY A 468 14.97 5.75 -7.06
C GLY A 468 14.64 7.13 -7.61
N VAL A 469 14.22 7.24 -8.89
CA VAL A 469 13.79 8.51 -9.49
C VAL A 469 12.59 9.10 -8.76
N PHE A 470 11.58 8.30 -8.44
CA PHE A 470 10.43 8.78 -7.67
C PHE A 470 10.78 9.07 -6.22
N LEU A 471 11.65 8.24 -5.60
CA LEU A 471 12.06 8.42 -4.21
C LEU A 471 12.83 9.74 -4.01
N VAL A 472 13.74 10.08 -4.93
CA VAL A 472 14.51 11.33 -4.88
C VAL A 472 13.70 12.49 -5.46
N GLY A 473 12.99 12.27 -6.58
CA GLY A 473 12.24 13.32 -7.28
C GLY A 473 11.16 13.94 -6.39
N PHE A 474 10.32 13.13 -5.76
CA PHE A 474 9.32 13.62 -4.81
C PHE A 474 9.93 14.11 -3.49
N GLY A 475 11.14 13.67 -3.14
CA GLY A 475 11.85 14.18 -1.99
C GLY A 475 12.42 15.58 -2.17
N VAL A 476 12.97 15.86 -3.38
CA VAL A 476 13.53 17.16 -3.72
C VAL A 476 12.43 18.15 -4.13
N PHE A 477 11.37 17.66 -4.78
CA PHE A 477 10.22 18.44 -5.23
C PHE A 477 8.92 17.90 -4.60
N PRO A 478 8.71 18.07 -3.27
CA PRO A 478 7.57 17.48 -2.56
C PRO A 478 6.22 17.99 -3.05
N GLY A 479 6.14 19.20 -3.60
CA GLY A 479 4.91 19.74 -4.19
C GLY A 479 4.36 18.86 -5.32
N LEU A 480 5.22 18.15 -6.08
CA LEU A 480 4.73 17.21 -7.09
C LEU A 480 3.80 16.13 -6.55
N LEU A 481 3.94 15.76 -5.28
CA LEU A 481 3.08 14.79 -4.60
C LEU A 481 2.07 15.47 -3.67
N MET A 482 2.54 16.40 -2.82
CA MET A 482 1.71 17.01 -1.77
C MET A 482 0.56 17.84 -2.37
N ASP A 483 0.83 18.65 -3.42
CA ASP A 483 -0.20 19.49 -4.02
C ASP A 483 -1.34 18.66 -4.63
N VAL A 484 -1.02 17.51 -5.24
CA VAL A 484 -2.03 16.58 -5.75
C VAL A 484 -2.83 15.96 -4.60
N VAL A 485 -2.16 15.50 -3.54
CA VAL A 485 -2.82 14.91 -2.37
C VAL A 485 -3.74 15.93 -1.70
N ASP A 486 -3.31 17.17 -1.57
CA ASP A 486 -4.11 18.24 -0.94
C ASP A 486 -5.41 18.51 -1.70
N THR A 487 -5.42 18.39 -3.04
CA THR A 487 -6.67 18.53 -3.83
C THR A 487 -7.72 17.45 -3.49
N GLY A 488 -7.29 16.29 -3.02
CA GLY A 488 -8.17 15.19 -2.63
C GLY A 488 -8.58 15.23 -1.15
N VAL A 489 -7.71 15.77 -0.28
CA VAL A 489 -7.96 15.82 1.17
C VAL A 489 -8.63 17.12 1.60
N ALA A 490 -8.31 18.27 0.99
CA ALA A 490 -8.91 19.55 1.34
C ALA A 490 -10.46 19.57 1.28
N PRO A 491 -11.13 18.89 0.32
CA PRO A 491 -12.59 18.79 0.30
C PRO A 491 -13.18 18.05 1.51
N LEU A 492 -12.36 17.33 2.30
CA LEU A 492 -12.80 16.69 3.53
C LEU A 492 -12.77 17.62 4.75
N ALA A 493 -12.24 18.86 4.62
CA ALA A 493 -12.14 19.81 5.73
C ALA A 493 -13.50 20.08 6.42
N PRO A 494 -14.61 20.39 5.68
CA PRO A 494 -15.91 20.60 6.32
C PRO A 494 -16.42 19.35 7.05
N LEU A 495 -16.06 18.14 6.56
CA LEU A 495 -16.42 16.89 7.20
C LEU A 495 -15.64 16.72 8.51
N PHE A 496 -14.36 17.07 8.57
CA PHE A 496 -13.56 17.02 9.79
C PHE A 496 -14.04 18.03 10.82
N GLU A 497 -14.42 19.25 10.41
CA GLU A 497 -15.04 20.25 11.28
C GLU A 497 -16.37 19.75 11.86
N LEU A 498 -17.26 19.23 11.02
CA LEU A 498 -18.52 18.63 11.44
C LEU A 498 -18.29 17.47 12.44
N ILE A 499 -17.29 16.64 12.21
CA ILE A 499 -16.90 15.57 13.13
C ILE A 499 -16.43 16.13 14.47
N GLN A 500 -15.64 17.19 14.49
CA GLN A 500 -15.11 17.79 15.71
C GLN A 500 -16.23 18.46 16.53
N ASP A 501 -17.16 19.16 15.88
CA ASP A 501 -18.26 19.89 16.52
C ASP A 501 -19.41 18.99 16.96
N ALA A 502 -19.56 17.79 16.40
CA ALA A 502 -20.60 16.86 16.80
C ALA A 502 -20.49 16.54 18.32
N PRO A 503 -21.59 16.53 19.09
CA PRO A 503 -21.53 16.25 20.52
C PRO A 503 -20.90 14.87 20.79
N THR A 504 -20.09 14.78 21.85
CA THR A 504 -19.51 13.50 22.29
C THR A 504 -20.65 12.57 22.69
N ILE A 505 -20.85 11.52 21.91
CA ILE A 505 -21.96 10.54 22.04
C ILE A 505 -21.88 9.77 23.39
N ILE A 506 -20.80 9.92 24.16
CA ILE A 506 -20.55 9.27 25.46
C ILE A 506 -21.02 10.17 26.63
N GLY A 507 -22.15 10.86 26.52
CA GLY A 507 -22.59 11.75 27.61
C GLY A 507 -24.08 12.12 27.63
N GLY A 508 -24.87 11.60 26.74
CA GLY A 508 -26.28 11.99 26.59
C GLY A 508 -27.26 10.88 26.95
N GLY A 509 -27.12 10.30 28.12
CA GLY A 509 -28.17 9.49 28.74
C GLY A 509 -28.80 10.26 29.89
N HIS A 510 -29.77 11.13 29.59
CA HIS A 510 -30.84 11.58 30.49
C HIS A 510 -32.12 11.77 29.71
#